data_24b6242818dd7e0c837bfd569a2eaad9
#
_entry.id   24b6242818dd7e0c837bfd569a2eaad9
#
_cell.length_a   1.000
_cell.length_b   1.000
_cell.length_c   1.000
_cell.angle_alpha   90.00
_cell.angle_beta   90.00
_cell.angle_gamma   90.00
#
_symmetry.space_group_name_H-M   'P 1'
#
loop_
_entity.id
_entity.type
_entity.pdbx_description
1 polymer ?
#
loop_
_entity_poly.entity_id
_entity_poly.type
_entity_poly.pdbx_seq_one_letter_code
_entity_poly.pdbx_strand_id
1 'polypeptide(L)'
;MPANTHKPWFRERQHAAKPRNHRLLILTSFLCFLLGVVVSPLSRAESGELMLQSVDGEFSPALLHSTDVDLQVNGMIAHVTYSQKFTNTSNEWKHAVYTFPLNENAAINSMEMRIGDRIIRGQIKPKAEAKEAFEAAKKAGKKASLTEQQRPNLFTQQVANIAPGEEIMVTLQYVQQVDYRDG
;
A
#
# COMPACT_ATOMS: atom_id res chain seq x y z
N MET A 1 -17.67 -49.44 -86.40
CA MET A 1 -16.97 -49.67 -85.15
C MET A 1 -16.93 -48.33 -84.40
N PRO A 2 -17.69 -48.17 -83.32
CA PRO A 2 -17.70 -46.90 -82.54
C PRO A 2 -16.77 -46.94 -81.36
N ALA A 3 -15.99 -45.87 -81.13
CA ALA A 3 -15.12 -45.66 -80.05
C ALA A 3 -15.86 -45.17 -78.79
N ASN A 4 -15.61 -45.82 -77.69
CA ASN A 4 -16.23 -45.60 -76.41
C ASN A 4 -15.42 -44.54 -75.65
N THR A 5 -15.97 -43.37 -75.34
CA THR A 5 -15.34 -42.33 -74.56
C THR A 5 -15.90 -42.33 -73.14
N HIS A 6 -15.14 -42.87 -72.20
CA HIS A 6 -15.39 -42.80 -70.77
C HIS A 6 -15.19 -41.36 -70.25
N LYS A 7 -16.23 -40.76 -69.70
CA LYS A 7 -16.14 -39.53 -68.93
C LYS A 7 -15.73 -39.86 -67.49
N PRO A 8 -14.72 -39.19 -66.93
CA PRO A 8 -14.38 -39.38 -65.51
C PRO A 8 -15.36 -38.57 -64.60
N TRP A 9 -15.79 -39.27 -63.58
CA TRP A 9 -16.64 -38.72 -62.51
C TRP A 9 -15.87 -37.69 -61.69
N PHE A 10 -16.18 -36.40 -61.83
CA PHE A 10 -15.73 -35.36 -60.91
C PHE A 10 -16.69 -35.37 -59.70
N ARG A 11 -16.20 -35.93 -58.56
CA ARG A 11 -16.91 -35.90 -57.29
C ARG A 11 -16.58 -34.60 -56.62
N GLU A 12 -17.44 -33.62 -56.80
CA GLU A 12 -17.39 -32.33 -56.10
C GLU A 12 -17.66 -32.57 -54.61
N ARG A 13 -16.62 -32.46 -53.78
CA ARG A 13 -16.77 -32.47 -52.31
C ARG A 13 -17.35 -31.11 -51.92
N GLN A 14 -18.61 -31.07 -51.65
CA GLN A 14 -19.23 -29.93 -50.94
C GLN A 14 -18.69 -29.95 -49.53
N HIS A 15 -17.77 -29.04 -49.23
CA HIS A 15 -17.40 -28.71 -47.86
C HIS A 15 -18.55 -27.94 -47.24
N ALA A 16 -19.41 -28.65 -46.50
CA ALA A 16 -20.44 -28.02 -45.68
C ALA A 16 -19.73 -27.12 -44.66
N ALA A 17 -19.85 -25.83 -44.78
CA ALA A 17 -19.38 -24.85 -43.83
C ALA A 17 -20.14 -25.08 -42.51
N LYS A 18 -19.42 -25.50 -41.48
CA LYS A 18 -19.93 -25.69 -40.12
C LYS A 18 -20.50 -24.34 -39.61
N PRO A 19 -21.73 -24.24 -39.13
CA PRO A 19 -22.30 -22.98 -38.67
C PRO A 19 -21.44 -22.46 -37.49
N ARG A 20 -20.88 -21.31 -37.69
CA ARG A 20 -20.07 -20.63 -36.69
C ARG A 20 -21.02 -20.04 -35.65
N ASN A 21 -21.12 -20.64 -34.46
CA ASN A 21 -22.02 -20.21 -33.41
C ASN A 21 -21.55 -18.86 -32.82
N HIS A 22 -21.87 -17.79 -33.54
CA HIS A 22 -21.57 -16.40 -33.14
C HIS A 22 -22.14 -16.06 -31.75
N ARG A 23 -23.27 -16.66 -31.39
CA ARG A 23 -23.87 -16.48 -30.07
C ARG A 23 -23.01 -17.02 -28.93
N LEU A 24 -22.31 -18.15 -29.16
CA LEU A 24 -21.40 -18.73 -28.18
C LEU A 24 -20.12 -17.87 -28.01
N LEU A 25 -19.61 -17.31 -29.12
CA LEU A 25 -18.44 -16.41 -29.10
C LEU A 25 -18.76 -15.08 -28.40
N ILE A 26 -19.95 -14.53 -28.55
CA ILE A 26 -20.40 -13.31 -27.89
C ILE A 26 -20.57 -13.58 -26.38
N LEU A 27 -21.15 -14.70 -25.99
CA LEU A 27 -21.31 -15.10 -24.58
C LEU A 27 -19.98 -15.33 -23.89
N THR A 28 -19.01 -15.99 -24.54
CA THR A 28 -17.67 -16.19 -23.97
C THR A 28 -16.88 -14.89 -23.85
N SER A 29 -17.00 -13.99 -24.84
CA SER A 29 -16.36 -12.67 -24.78
C SER A 29 -16.95 -11.79 -23.67
N PHE A 30 -18.28 -11.82 -23.48
CA PHE A 30 -18.94 -11.10 -22.40
C PHE A 30 -18.59 -11.64 -21.01
N LEU A 31 -18.48 -12.97 -20.88
CA LEU A 31 -18.05 -13.64 -19.65
C LEU A 31 -16.58 -13.30 -19.30
N CYS A 32 -15.67 -13.28 -20.28
CA CYS A 32 -14.28 -12.85 -20.07
C CYS A 32 -14.17 -11.38 -19.68
N PHE A 33 -15.00 -10.50 -20.25
CA PHE A 33 -15.05 -9.08 -19.88
C PHE A 33 -15.56 -8.90 -18.44
N LEU A 34 -16.61 -9.64 -18.06
CA LEU A 34 -17.12 -9.61 -16.69
C LEU A 34 -16.11 -10.14 -15.65
N LEU A 35 -15.38 -11.20 -15.98
CA LEU A 35 -14.32 -11.74 -15.14
C LEU A 35 -13.13 -10.78 -14.98
N GLY A 36 -12.78 -10.04 -16.04
CA GLY A 36 -11.71 -9.04 -16.03
C GLY A 36 -11.98 -7.86 -15.10
N VAL A 37 -13.24 -7.48 -14.91
CA VAL A 37 -13.64 -6.39 -13.99
C VAL A 37 -13.51 -6.81 -12.51
N VAL A 38 -13.72 -8.10 -12.20
CA VAL A 38 -13.66 -8.62 -10.82
C VAL A 38 -12.22 -8.79 -10.33
N VAL A 39 -11.24 -8.92 -11.22
CA VAL A 39 -9.82 -9.14 -10.88
C VAL A 39 -8.99 -7.85 -10.97
N SER A 40 -9.62 -6.68 -11.00
CA SER A 40 -8.85 -5.43 -10.92
C SER A 40 -8.11 -5.39 -9.57
N PRO A 41 -6.76 -5.34 -9.53
CA PRO A 41 -6.04 -5.18 -8.28
C PRO A 41 -6.50 -3.87 -7.66
N LEU A 42 -7.05 -3.93 -6.45
CA LEU A 42 -7.28 -2.73 -5.66
C LEU A 42 -5.91 -2.08 -5.44
N SER A 43 -5.63 -1.01 -6.18
CA SER A 43 -4.49 -0.15 -5.90
C SER A 43 -4.68 0.45 -4.51
N ARG A 44 -4.02 -0.14 -3.51
CA ARG A 44 -3.90 0.51 -2.21
C ARG A 44 -2.90 1.64 -2.38
N ALA A 45 -3.37 2.87 -2.24
CA ALA A 45 -2.46 3.97 -2.01
C ALA A 45 -1.70 3.67 -0.72
N GLU A 46 -0.39 3.63 -0.77
CA GLU A 46 0.45 3.49 0.43
C GLU A 46 0.28 4.77 1.25
N SER A 47 -0.61 4.73 2.23
CA SER A 47 -0.83 5.78 3.22
C SER A 47 -0.27 5.32 4.57
N GLY A 48 -0.03 6.27 5.49
CA GLY A 48 0.35 5.92 6.85
C GLY A 48 -0.67 4.99 7.50
N GLU A 49 -0.20 3.98 8.22
CA GLU A 49 -1.00 2.97 8.88
C GLU A 49 -0.66 2.90 10.37
N LEU A 50 -1.68 2.81 11.22
CA LEU A 50 -1.53 2.59 12.65
C LEU A 50 -2.05 1.20 13.00
N MET A 51 -1.15 0.32 13.43
CA MET A 51 -1.47 -1.03 13.90
C MET A 51 -1.49 -1.04 15.42
N LEU A 52 -2.60 -1.51 16.01
CA LEU A 52 -2.78 -1.72 17.43
C LEU A 52 -2.33 -3.13 17.79
N GLN A 53 -1.52 -3.27 18.82
CA GLN A 53 -1.02 -4.54 19.33
C GLN A 53 -1.67 -4.84 20.68
N SER A 54 -2.29 -6.01 20.82
CA SER A 54 -2.81 -6.51 22.08
C SER A 54 -1.70 -7.07 22.98
N VAL A 55 -2.03 -7.34 24.24
CA VAL A 55 -1.12 -7.96 25.20
C VAL A 55 -0.63 -9.33 24.73
N ASP A 56 -1.47 -10.06 24.00
CA ASP A 56 -1.16 -11.38 23.41
C ASP A 56 -0.29 -11.28 22.15
N GLY A 57 0.04 -10.06 21.72
CA GLY A 57 0.91 -9.80 20.57
C GLY A 57 0.17 -9.75 19.22
N GLU A 58 -1.15 -9.91 19.20
CA GLU A 58 -1.94 -9.80 17.97
C GLU A 58 -2.03 -8.35 17.48
N PHE A 59 -1.91 -8.16 16.16
CA PHE A 59 -2.04 -6.86 15.51
C PHE A 59 -3.40 -6.70 14.85
N SER A 60 -4.00 -5.53 15.03
CA SER A 60 -5.22 -5.11 14.35
C SER A 60 -5.09 -3.66 13.90
N PRO A 61 -5.68 -3.26 12.74
CA PRO A 61 -5.62 -1.89 12.30
C PRO A 61 -6.46 -0.98 13.21
N ALA A 62 -5.95 0.20 13.55
CA ALA A 62 -6.74 1.26 14.18
C ALA A 62 -7.75 1.82 13.18
N LEU A 63 -8.89 2.30 13.67
CA LEU A 63 -9.87 2.97 12.82
C LEU A 63 -9.33 4.34 12.39
N LEU A 64 -9.10 4.52 11.10
CA LEU A 64 -8.75 5.81 10.50
C LEU A 64 -10.01 6.63 10.28
N HIS A 65 -10.06 7.85 10.84
CA HIS A 65 -11.17 8.79 10.66
C HIS A 65 -10.94 9.80 9.56
N SER A 66 -9.76 10.42 9.54
CA SER A 66 -9.42 11.43 8.55
C SER A 66 -7.93 11.41 8.20
N THR A 67 -7.65 11.88 7.00
CA THR A 67 -6.30 12.22 6.54
C THR A 67 -6.37 13.61 5.95
N ASP A 68 -5.54 14.52 6.46
CA ASP A 68 -5.41 15.89 6.00
C ASP A 68 -3.98 16.09 5.48
N VAL A 69 -3.86 16.73 4.31
CA VAL A 69 -2.57 16.99 3.67
C VAL A 69 -2.49 18.45 3.26
N ASP A 70 -1.55 19.19 3.87
CA ASP A 70 -1.14 20.52 3.41
C ASP A 70 0.15 20.39 2.61
N LEU A 71 0.14 20.89 1.37
CA LEU A 71 1.23 20.79 0.43
C LEU A 71 1.61 22.20 -0.09
N GLN A 72 2.83 22.62 0.18
CA GLN A 72 3.38 23.87 -0.30
C GLN A 72 4.60 23.61 -1.20
N VAL A 73 4.49 23.99 -2.47
CA VAL A 73 5.56 23.79 -3.45
C VAL A 73 6.30 25.10 -3.70
N ASN A 74 7.61 25.11 -3.46
CA ASN A 74 8.49 26.22 -3.72
C ASN A 74 9.64 25.77 -4.63
N GLY A 75 9.57 26.15 -5.92
CA GLY A 75 10.49 25.65 -6.92
C GLY A 75 10.40 24.13 -7.07
N MET A 76 11.49 23.43 -6.82
CA MET A 76 11.56 21.96 -6.91
C MET A 76 11.43 21.26 -5.54
N ILE A 77 11.01 21.98 -4.49
CA ILE A 77 10.85 21.42 -3.16
C ILE A 77 9.38 21.56 -2.73
N ALA A 78 8.79 20.44 -2.33
CA ALA A 78 7.51 20.36 -1.68
C ALA A 78 7.70 20.25 -0.17
N HIS A 79 7.04 21.11 0.60
CA HIS A 79 6.87 21.01 2.05
C HIS A 79 5.51 20.40 2.31
N VAL A 80 5.49 19.30 3.03
CA VAL A 80 4.27 18.53 3.28
C VAL A 80 4.02 18.44 4.77
N THR A 81 2.81 18.80 5.19
CA THR A 81 2.26 18.47 6.51
C THR A 81 1.16 17.44 6.31
N TYR A 82 1.40 16.24 6.82
CA TYR A 82 0.50 15.10 6.69
C TYR A 82 -0.04 14.73 8.06
N SER A 83 -1.35 14.81 8.24
CA SER A 83 -2.02 14.56 9.52
C SER A 83 -3.05 13.46 9.37
N GLN A 84 -3.04 12.49 10.30
CA GLN A 84 -4.01 11.41 10.36
C GLN A 84 -4.61 11.31 11.76
N LYS A 85 -5.92 11.03 11.80
CA LYS A 85 -6.66 10.82 13.05
C LYS A 85 -7.14 9.37 13.11
N PHE A 86 -6.79 8.68 14.20
CA PHE A 86 -7.16 7.30 14.46
C PHE A 86 -7.88 7.16 15.79
N THR A 87 -8.54 6.02 16.01
CA THR A 87 -9.11 5.64 17.31
C THR A 87 -8.84 4.18 17.62
N ASN A 88 -8.56 3.88 18.89
CA ASN A 88 -8.58 2.54 19.42
C ASN A 88 -10.05 2.15 19.69
N THR A 89 -10.68 1.44 18.76
CA THR A 89 -12.07 1.00 18.88
C THR A 89 -12.25 -0.25 19.74
N SER A 90 -11.17 -0.84 20.25
CA SER A 90 -11.24 -2.01 21.14
C SER A 90 -11.58 -1.58 22.56
N ASN A 91 -12.02 -2.55 23.37
CA ASN A 91 -12.30 -2.35 24.80
C ASN A 91 -11.05 -2.58 25.69
N GLU A 92 -9.87 -2.62 25.11
CA GLU A 92 -8.61 -2.96 25.78
C GLU A 92 -7.56 -1.89 25.58
N TRP A 93 -6.64 -1.80 26.53
CA TRP A 93 -5.42 -1.03 26.37
C TRP A 93 -4.53 -1.69 25.30
N LYS A 94 -4.03 -0.90 24.37
CA LYS A 94 -3.20 -1.37 23.26
C LYS A 94 -1.85 -0.64 23.24
N HIS A 95 -0.87 -1.28 22.65
CA HIS A 95 0.30 -0.62 22.08
C HIS A 95 0.00 -0.32 20.62
N ALA A 96 0.73 0.61 20.01
CA ALA A 96 0.58 0.88 18.58
C ALA A 96 1.92 1.02 17.88
N VAL A 97 1.91 0.66 16.61
CA VAL A 97 3.00 0.86 15.67
C VAL A 97 2.45 1.66 14.50
N TYR A 98 2.90 2.89 14.37
CA TYR A 98 2.61 3.72 13.21
C TYR A 98 3.70 3.51 12.17
N THR A 99 3.29 3.30 10.93
CA THR A 99 4.18 3.07 9.80
C THR A 99 3.80 4.01 8.67
N PHE A 100 4.77 4.74 8.14
CA PHE A 100 4.57 5.67 7.03
C PHE A 100 5.60 5.43 5.93
N PRO A 101 5.16 5.15 4.70
CA PRO A 101 6.04 5.02 3.55
C PRO A 101 6.46 6.42 3.07
N LEU A 102 7.76 6.64 2.95
CA LEU A 102 8.34 7.86 2.42
C LEU A 102 8.87 7.62 1.00
N ASN A 103 8.82 8.64 0.17
CA ASN A 103 9.54 8.62 -1.09
C ASN A 103 11.06 8.65 -0.84
N GLU A 104 11.84 8.06 -1.74
CA GLU A 104 13.32 8.03 -1.64
C GLU A 104 13.95 9.42 -1.55
N ASN A 105 13.30 10.42 -2.19
CA ASN A 105 13.71 11.81 -2.22
C ASN A 105 13.07 12.65 -1.11
N ALA A 106 12.45 12.03 -0.11
CA ALA A 106 11.82 12.72 1.00
C ALA A 106 12.66 12.65 2.27
N ALA A 107 12.59 13.71 3.08
CA ALA A 107 13.23 13.78 4.39
C ALA A 107 12.24 14.29 5.43
N ILE A 108 12.07 13.53 6.53
CA ILE A 108 11.21 13.93 7.65
C ILE A 108 11.88 15.06 8.43
N ASN A 109 11.15 16.15 8.64
CA ASN A 109 11.57 17.26 9.49
C ASN A 109 11.11 17.05 10.94
N SER A 110 9.85 16.63 11.11
CA SER A 110 9.28 16.36 12.43
C SER A 110 8.18 15.33 12.37
N MET A 111 7.97 14.65 13.50
CA MET A 111 6.81 13.81 13.74
C MET A 111 6.29 14.09 15.15
N GLU A 112 5.00 14.33 15.27
CA GLU A 112 4.31 14.45 16.52
C GLU A 112 3.12 13.47 16.56
N MET A 113 2.98 12.77 17.67
CA MET A 113 1.83 11.93 17.94
C MET A 113 1.16 12.43 19.22
N ARG A 114 -0.11 12.83 19.12
CA ARG A 114 -0.93 13.30 20.24
C ARG A 114 -1.94 12.23 20.59
N ILE A 115 -1.98 11.84 21.85
CA ILE A 115 -2.85 10.81 22.40
C ILE A 115 -3.47 11.34 23.67
N GLY A 116 -4.74 11.77 23.61
CA GLY A 116 -5.36 12.59 24.68
C GLY A 116 -4.49 13.81 24.98
N ASP A 117 -4.07 13.97 26.23
CA ASP A 117 -3.19 15.08 26.67
C ASP A 117 -1.69 14.82 26.48
N ARG A 118 -1.31 13.61 26.06
CA ARG A 118 0.08 13.24 25.86
C ARG A 118 0.57 13.63 24.47
N ILE A 119 1.75 14.23 24.40
CA ILE A 119 2.42 14.56 23.16
C ILE A 119 3.74 13.80 23.10
N ILE A 120 3.88 12.96 22.09
CA ILE A 120 5.07 12.19 21.80
C ILE A 120 5.72 12.75 20.55
N ARG A 121 6.96 13.20 20.64
CA ARG A 121 7.74 13.67 19.51
C ARG A 121 8.74 12.61 19.08
N GLY A 122 8.66 12.22 17.81
CA GLY A 122 9.63 11.32 17.21
C GLY A 122 11.01 11.96 17.17
N GLN A 123 12.01 11.27 17.70
CA GLN A 123 13.40 11.67 17.52
C GLN A 123 13.88 11.18 16.17
N ILE A 124 14.08 12.12 15.24
CA ILE A 124 14.69 11.80 13.96
C ILE A 124 16.19 11.78 14.16
N LYS A 125 16.77 10.58 14.13
CA LYS A 125 18.22 10.42 14.20
C LYS A 125 18.78 10.20 12.80
N PRO A 126 19.95 10.78 12.48
CA PRO A 126 20.67 10.42 11.28
C PRO A 126 20.86 8.89 11.22
N LYS A 127 20.77 8.31 10.04
CA LYS A 127 20.84 6.84 9.82
C LYS A 127 22.06 6.20 10.47
N ALA A 128 23.19 6.90 10.51
CA ALA A 128 24.42 6.45 11.18
C ALA A 128 24.25 6.31 12.70
N GLU A 129 23.69 7.34 13.37
CA GLU A 129 23.46 7.33 14.81
C GLU A 129 22.39 6.31 15.24
N ALA A 130 21.37 6.10 14.40
CA ALA A 130 20.35 5.07 14.65
C ALA A 130 20.97 3.67 14.62
N LYS A 131 21.91 3.41 13.71
CA LYS A 131 22.65 2.15 13.62
C LYS A 131 23.57 1.94 14.82
N GLU A 132 24.32 2.97 15.26
CA GLU A 132 25.18 2.88 16.44
C GLU A 132 24.38 2.65 17.73
N ALA A 133 23.27 3.36 17.92
CA ALA A 133 22.38 3.18 19.07
C ALA A 133 21.80 1.77 19.12
N PHE A 134 21.49 1.20 17.96
CA PHE A 134 21.02 -0.17 17.83
C PHE A 134 22.10 -1.20 18.21
N GLU A 135 23.28 -1.09 17.63
CA GLU A 135 24.38 -2.01 17.93
C GLU A 135 24.80 -1.93 19.43
N ALA A 136 24.74 -0.74 20.03
CA ALA A 136 24.98 -0.54 21.45
C ALA A 136 23.90 -1.23 22.32
N ALA A 137 22.63 -1.10 21.97
CA ALA A 137 21.52 -1.75 22.68
C ALA A 137 21.58 -3.27 22.55
N LYS A 138 21.95 -3.80 21.39
CA LYS A 138 22.15 -5.23 21.12
C LYS A 138 23.28 -5.79 21.95
N LYS A 139 24.42 -5.10 22.02
CA LYS A 139 25.57 -5.49 22.88
C LYS A 139 25.24 -5.46 24.36
N ALA A 140 24.34 -4.57 24.79
CA ALA A 140 23.92 -4.47 26.20
C ALA A 140 22.88 -5.54 26.60
N GLY A 141 22.54 -6.51 25.73
CA GLY A 141 21.57 -7.57 26.01
C GLY A 141 20.13 -7.08 26.21
N LYS A 142 19.84 -5.80 25.94
CA LYS A 142 18.47 -5.29 25.95
C LYS A 142 17.78 -5.85 24.72
N LYS A 143 16.60 -6.45 24.91
CA LYS A 143 15.72 -6.83 23.81
C LYS A 143 15.30 -5.56 23.08
N ALA A 144 16.15 -5.06 22.20
CA ALA A 144 15.77 -4.06 21.22
C ALA A 144 14.92 -4.80 20.18
N SER A 145 13.62 -4.68 20.28
CA SER A 145 12.72 -5.11 19.21
C SER A 145 12.97 -4.19 18.03
N LEU A 146 13.85 -4.62 17.13
CA LEU A 146 13.95 -4.00 15.83
C LEU A 146 12.82 -4.56 15.00
N THR A 147 11.89 -3.70 14.66
CA THR A 147 11.13 -3.91 13.44
C THR A 147 12.14 -3.76 12.31
N GLU A 148 12.47 -4.85 11.65
CA GLU A 148 13.38 -4.88 10.52
C GLU A 148 12.93 -3.84 9.49
N GLN A 149 13.81 -2.89 9.17
CA GLN A 149 13.64 -1.95 8.09
C GLN A 149 13.73 -2.73 6.77
N GLN A 150 12.64 -3.36 6.38
CA GLN A 150 12.56 -4.14 5.13
C GLN A 150 12.64 -3.26 3.87
N ARG A 151 12.45 -1.94 4.01
CA ARG A 151 12.58 -0.96 2.92
C ARG A 151 13.27 0.30 3.44
N PRO A 152 14.21 0.90 2.69
CA PRO A 152 14.94 2.09 3.13
C PRO A 152 14.07 3.32 3.39
N ASN A 153 12.81 3.31 2.96
CA ASN A 153 11.89 4.45 2.95
C ASN A 153 10.69 4.27 3.89
N LEU A 154 10.76 3.37 4.87
CA LEU A 154 9.69 3.14 5.82
C LEU A 154 10.02 3.80 7.14
N PHE A 155 9.24 4.81 7.54
CA PHE A 155 9.30 5.40 8.86
C PHE A 155 8.39 4.61 9.82
N THR A 156 8.89 4.26 11.00
CA THR A 156 8.14 3.50 12.01
C THR A 156 8.27 4.16 13.37
N GLN A 157 7.15 4.37 14.06
CA GLN A 157 7.08 4.90 15.42
C GLN A 157 6.21 4.02 16.30
N GLN A 158 6.74 3.61 17.44
CA GLN A 158 5.99 2.83 18.43
C GLN A 158 5.48 3.74 19.55
N VAL A 159 4.30 3.42 20.05
CA VAL A 159 3.70 4.08 21.20
C VAL A 159 2.98 3.06 22.08
N ALA A 160 3.05 3.25 23.38
CA ALA A 160 2.45 2.36 24.37
C ALA A 160 1.28 3.05 25.10
N ASN A 161 0.42 2.23 25.70
CA ASN A 161 -0.64 2.64 26.62
C ASN A 161 -1.67 3.58 25.98
N ILE A 162 -2.35 3.07 24.94
CA ILE A 162 -3.51 3.69 24.29
C ILE A 162 -4.77 3.09 24.92
N ALA A 163 -5.58 3.93 25.55
CA ALA A 163 -6.79 3.51 26.23
C ALA A 163 -7.89 3.09 25.23
N PRO A 164 -8.89 2.30 25.68
CA PRO A 164 -10.10 2.07 24.92
C PRO A 164 -10.79 3.38 24.53
N GLY A 165 -11.17 3.51 23.25
CA GLY A 165 -11.84 4.71 22.72
C GLY A 165 -10.95 5.94 22.57
N GLU A 166 -9.65 5.85 22.90
CA GLU A 166 -8.74 7.00 22.84
C GLU A 166 -8.41 7.36 21.38
N GLU A 167 -8.40 8.67 21.11
CA GLU A 167 -8.04 9.22 19.81
C GLU A 167 -6.54 9.46 19.72
N ILE A 168 -5.98 9.14 18.55
CA ILE A 168 -4.57 9.31 18.22
C ILE A 168 -4.48 10.24 17.01
N MET A 169 -3.85 11.40 17.16
CA MET A 169 -3.50 12.29 16.06
C MET A 169 -2.03 12.14 15.73
N VAL A 170 -1.71 11.77 14.51
CA VAL A 170 -0.33 11.69 14.00
C VAL A 170 -0.11 12.82 13.03
N THR A 171 0.93 13.62 13.22
CA THR A 171 1.33 14.69 12.29
C THR A 171 2.77 14.49 11.88
N LEU A 172 2.99 14.32 10.59
CA LEU A 172 4.29 14.29 9.95
C LEU A 172 4.53 15.57 9.17
N GLN A 173 5.74 16.12 9.30
CA GLN A 173 6.23 17.17 8.43
C GLN A 173 7.47 16.67 7.69
N TYR A 174 7.45 16.76 6.39
CA TYR A 174 8.57 16.31 5.56
C TYR A 174 8.74 17.21 4.34
N VAL A 175 9.93 17.17 3.79
CA VAL A 175 10.25 17.80 2.51
C VAL A 175 10.50 16.74 1.47
N GLN A 176 10.12 17.03 0.22
CA GLN A 176 10.31 16.12 -0.89
C GLN A 176 10.75 16.91 -2.13
N GLN A 177 11.71 16.38 -2.86
CA GLN A 177 12.03 16.90 -4.17
C GLN A 177 10.93 16.52 -5.17
N VAL A 178 10.49 17.49 -5.97
CA VAL A 178 9.47 17.32 -7.01
C VAL A 178 10.18 17.15 -8.35
N ASP A 179 9.80 16.09 -9.06
CA ASP A 179 10.29 15.88 -10.44
C ASP A 179 9.45 16.71 -11.40
N TYR A 180 10.10 17.60 -12.13
CA TYR A 180 9.47 18.34 -13.22
C TYR A 180 9.49 17.47 -14.48
N ARG A 181 8.32 17.27 -15.08
CA ARG A 181 8.19 16.62 -16.39
C ARG A 181 7.55 17.61 -17.34
N ASP A 182 8.28 17.96 -18.40
CA ASP A 182 7.71 18.68 -19.53
C ASP A 182 6.67 17.78 -20.20
N GLY A 183 5.44 18.30 -20.33
CA GLY A 183 4.31 17.60 -20.96
C GLY A 183 4.43 17.63 -22.50
#